data_d50ff654bd46da56a4808c27135dd1a9
#
_entry.id   d50ff654bd46da56a4808c27135dd1a9
#
_cell.length_a   1.000
_cell.length_b   1.000
_cell.length_c   1.000
_cell.angle_alpha   90.00
_cell.angle_beta   90.00
_cell.angle_gamma   90.00
#
_symmetry.space_group_name_H-M   'P 1'
#
loop_
_entity.id
_entity.type
_entity.pdbx_description
1 polymer ?
#
loop_
_entity_poly.entity_id
_entity_poly.type
_entity_poly.pdbx_seq_one_letter_code
_entity_poly.pdbx_strand_id
1 'polypeptide(L)'
;TYNAEFKCVLATIKASIQKNATRFIDLCDRMIGVSEETTTGVHRLVQMADKGELLFPAINVNDCVTKSKFDNVYGCRHSLPDGIMRATDVMLSGKKVVICGFGDVGKGSAASMKAQAAVVYVTEIDPICALQACMEGYQVATMEECVPYCDVFITTTGNKDIITLDHMSKMKNNAIVGN
;
A
#
# COMPACT_ATOMS: atom_id res chain seq x y z
N THR A 1 -10.71 1.41 21.09
CA THR A 1 -10.70 2.87 20.79
C THR A 1 -10.42 3.04 19.30
N TYR A 2 -11.34 3.66 18.57
CA TYR A 2 -11.19 3.94 17.14
C TYR A 2 -10.01 4.91 16.92
N ASN A 3 -9.27 4.72 15.82
CA ASN A 3 -8.22 5.63 15.38
C ASN A 3 -8.82 7.00 14.92
N ALA A 4 -7.99 8.01 14.72
CA ALA A 4 -8.43 9.35 14.35
C ALA A 4 -9.20 9.38 13.02
N GLU A 5 -8.73 8.63 12.02
CA GLU A 5 -9.38 8.48 10.70
C GLU A 5 -10.82 7.96 10.86
N PHE A 6 -10.99 6.85 11.57
CA PHE A 6 -12.31 6.23 11.74
C PHE A 6 -13.28 7.12 12.52
N LYS A 7 -12.79 7.95 13.47
CA LYS A 7 -13.61 8.97 14.13
C LYS A 7 -14.15 10.00 13.14
N CYS A 8 -13.34 10.45 12.17
CA CYS A 8 -13.80 11.36 11.12
C CYS A 8 -14.85 10.70 10.22
N VAL A 9 -14.66 9.44 9.85
CA VAL A 9 -15.65 8.66 9.08
C VAL A 9 -16.98 8.60 9.84
N LEU A 10 -16.96 8.23 11.12
CA LEU A 10 -18.17 8.18 11.95
C LEU A 10 -18.87 9.53 12.09
N ALA A 11 -18.12 10.63 12.24
CA ALA A 11 -18.67 11.97 12.29
C ALA A 11 -19.37 12.35 10.97
N THR A 12 -18.76 12.02 9.84
CA THR A 12 -19.33 12.26 8.51
C THR A 12 -20.61 11.46 8.28
N ILE A 13 -20.63 10.17 8.68
CA ILE A 13 -21.82 9.31 8.62
C ILE A 13 -22.94 9.88 9.47
N LYS A 14 -22.65 10.27 10.73
CA LYS A 14 -23.63 10.88 11.64
C LYS A 14 -24.23 12.15 11.04
N ALA A 15 -23.42 13.05 10.51
CA ALA A 15 -23.88 14.27 9.86
C ALA A 15 -24.77 13.97 8.62
N SER A 16 -24.45 12.91 7.87
CA SER A 16 -25.26 12.47 6.74
C SER A 16 -26.64 11.92 7.19
N ILE A 17 -26.69 11.14 8.28
CA ILE A 17 -27.92 10.61 8.87
C ILE A 17 -28.81 11.74 9.39
N GLN A 18 -28.23 12.76 10.00
CA GLN A 18 -28.98 13.94 10.46
C GLN A 18 -29.68 14.68 9.32
N LYS A 19 -29.09 14.69 8.11
CA LYS A 19 -29.69 15.31 6.91
C LYS A 19 -30.75 14.45 6.25
N ASN A 20 -30.55 13.14 6.27
CA ASN A 20 -31.48 12.17 5.71
C ASN A 20 -31.39 10.86 6.50
N ALA A 21 -32.34 10.63 7.40
CA ALA A 21 -32.34 9.50 8.33
C ALA A 21 -32.43 8.12 7.65
N THR A 22 -33.05 8.05 6.48
CA THR A 22 -33.24 6.77 5.74
C THR A 22 -32.16 6.48 4.71
N ARG A 23 -31.25 7.43 4.45
CA ARG A 23 -30.28 7.37 3.36
C ARG A 23 -29.56 6.03 3.24
N PHE A 24 -29.06 5.51 4.33
CA PHE A 24 -28.29 4.26 4.32
C PHE A 24 -29.20 3.03 4.26
N ILE A 25 -30.40 3.09 4.83
CA ILE A 25 -31.42 2.04 4.70
C ILE A 25 -31.81 1.91 3.22
N ASP A 26 -32.17 3.03 2.59
CA ASP A 26 -32.57 3.07 1.17
C ASP A 26 -31.45 2.59 0.23
N LEU A 27 -30.16 2.77 0.61
CA LEU A 27 -29.03 2.25 -0.12
C LEU A 27 -28.90 0.73 0.06
N CYS A 28 -29.00 0.23 1.29
CA CYS A 28 -28.90 -1.20 1.59
C CYS A 28 -30.02 -2.00 0.92
N ASP A 29 -31.25 -1.48 0.89
CA ASP A 29 -32.41 -2.14 0.27
C ASP A 29 -32.24 -2.33 -1.25
N ARG A 30 -31.40 -1.50 -1.89
CA ARG A 30 -31.11 -1.59 -3.33
C ARG A 30 -29.80 -2.27 -3.64
N MET A 31 -28.97 -2.51 -2.63
CA MET A 31 -27.64 -3.10 -2.79
C MET A 31 -27.75 -4.61 -2.96
N ILE A 32 -27.27 -5.13 -4.08
CA ILE A 32 -27.18 -6.57 -4.33
C ILE A 32 -25.94 -7.14 -3.64
N GLY A 33 -24.86 -6.36 -3.57
CA GLY A 33 -23.59 -6.73 -2.96
C GLY A 33 -22.49 -5.77 -3.36
N VAL A 34 -21.26 -6.07 -2.94
CA VAL A 34 -20.07 -5.29 -3.29
C VAL A 34 -18.97 -6.20 -3.84
N SER A 35 -18.14 -5.65 -4.70
CA SER A 35 -16.86 -6.24 -5.09
C SER A 35 -15.73 -5.38 -4.52
N GLU A 36 -14.77 -6.01 -3.85
CA GLU A 36 -13.63 -5.32 -3.24
C GLU A 36 -12.34 -5.70 -3.96
N GLU A 37 -11.59 -4.70 -4.41
CA GLU A 37 -10.41 -4.91 -5.25
C GLU A 37 -9.08 -4.66 -4.50
N THR A 38 -9.08 -4.28 -3.21
CA THR A 38 -7.84 -4.00 -2.49
C THR A 38 -7.70 -4.80 -1.20
N THR A 39 -6.46 -5.15 -0.85
CA THR A 39 -6.12 -5.97 0.34
C THR A 39 -6.70 -5.40 1.63
N THR A 40 -6.56 -4.09 1.86
CA THR A 40 -7.06 -3.45 3.09
C THR A 40 -8.59 -3.53 3.22
N GLY A 41 -9.31 -3.32 2.12
CA GLY A 41 -10.77 -3.44 2.11
C GLY A 41 -11.23 -4.89 2.31
N VAL A 42 -10.57 -5.86 1.67
CA VAL A 42 -10.84 -7.29 1.86
C VAL A 42 -10.69 -7.67 3.33
N HIS A 43 -9.60 -7.27 4.00
CA HIS A 43 -9.40 -7.56 5.42
C HIS A 43 -10.52 -6.98 6.30
N ARG A 44 -11.02 -5.77 5.99
CA ARG A 44 -12.14 -5.16 6.72
C ARG A 44 -13.43 -5.94 6.53
N LEU A 45 -13.73 -6.38 5.30
CA LEU A 45 -14.92 -7.18 5.00
C LEU A 45 -14.86 -8.55 5.66
N VAL A 46 -13.71 -9.22 5.66
CA VAL A 46 -13.50 -10.50 6.38
C VAL A 46 -13.74 -10.31 7.88
N GLN A 47 -13.16 -9.28 8.50
CA GLN A 47 -13.40 -8.99 9.91
C GLN A 47 -14.88 -8.72 10.23
N MET A 48 -15.61 -8.06 9.35
CA MET A 48 -17.06 -7.84 9.50
C MET A 48 -17.83 -9.14 9.36
N ALA A 49 -17.45 -10.00 8.41
CA ALA A 49 -18.08 -11.31 8.22
C ALA A 49 -17.88 -12.22 9.45
N ASP A 50 -16.64 -12.29 9.96
CA ASP A 50 -16.29 -13.08 11.15
C ASP A 50 -17.07 -12.66 12.42
N LYS A 51 -17.39 -11.37 12.52
CA LYS A 51 -18.21 -10.79 13.59
C LYS A 51 -19.71 -10.89 13.36
N GLY A 52 -20.17 -11.35 12.18
CA GLY A 52 -21.57 -11.33 11.80
C GLY A 52 -22.15 -9.92 11.56
N GLU A 53 -21.28 -8.95 11.29
CA GLU A 53 -21.62 -7.54 11.05
C GLU A 53 -21.78 -7.20 9.56
N LEU A 54 -21.44 -8.11 8.65
CA LEU A 54 -21.54 -7.90 7.21
C LEU A 54 -23.01 -8.04 6.75
N LEU A 55 -23.60 -6.93 6.30
CA LEU A 55 -25.03 -6.84 5.98
C LEU A 55 -25.41 -7.25 4.55
N PHE A 56 -24.43 -7.46 3.68
CA PHE A 56 -24.63 -7.73 2.25
C PHE A 56 -23.54 -8.68 1.74
N PRO A 57 -23.77 -9.38 0.60
CA PRO A 57 -22.75 -10.19 -0.03
C PRO A 57 -21.55 -9.35 -0.47
N ALA A 58 -20.35 -9.86 -0.19
CA ALA A 58 -19.10 -9.22 -0.62
C ALA A 58 -18.23 -10.22 -1.38
N ILE A 59 -17.72 -9.81 -2.53
CA ILE A 59 -16.85 -10.61 -3.39
C ILE A 59 -15.44 -10.05 -3.33
N ASN A 60 -14.49 -10.89 -2.89
CA ASN A 60 -13.07 -10.57 -2.92
C ASN A 60 -12.52 -10.74 -4.35
N VAL A 61 -12.41 -9.64 -5.07
CA VAL A 61 -11.81 -9.60 -6.42
C VAL A 61 -10.29 -9.48 -6.33
N ASN A 62 -9.77 -8.86 -5.26
CA ASN A 62 -8.34 -8.64 -5.10
C ASN A 62 -7.53 -9.93 -5.17
N ASP A 63 -8.00 -11.02 -4.54
CA ASP A 63 -7.28 -12.28 -4.47
C ASP A 63 -7.59 -13.22 -5.65
N CYS A 64 -8.36 -12.77 -6.64
CA CYS A 64 -8.44 -13.42 -7.93
C CYS A 64 -7.05 -13.41 -8.58
N VAL A 65 -6.60 -14.58 -9.08
CA VAL A 65 -5.26 -14.72 -9.69
C VAL A 65 -5.05 -13.72 -10.82
N THR A 66 -6.07 -13.51 -11.66
CA THR A 66 -6.02 -12.55 -12.77
C THR A 66 -6.07 -11.09 -12.33
N LYS A 67 -6.29 -10.79 -11.04
CA LYS A 67 -6.19 -9.43 -10.48
C LYS A 67 -4.87 -9.26 -9.72
N SER A 68 -4.67 -9.97 -8.61
CA SER A 68 -3.53 -9.72 -7.71
C SER A 68 -2.17 -10.01 -8.36
N LYS A 69 -2.09 -11.04 -9.19
CA LYS A 69 -0.83 -11.41 -9.88
C LYS A 69 -0.58 -10.58 -11.15
N PHE A 70 -1.51 -9.74 -11.54
CA PHE A 70 -1.38 -8.85 -12.71
C PHE A 70 -1.41 -7.38 -12.28
N ASP A 71 -2.53 -6.84 -11.84
CA ASP A 71 -2.64 -5.42 -11.50
C ASP A 71 -1.71 -5.02 -10.34
N ASN A 72 -1.69 -5.79 -9.25
CA ASN A 72 -0.84 -5.46 -8.10
C ASN A 72 0.66 -5.50 -8.46
N VAL A 73 1.07 -6.37 -9.38
CA VAL A 73 2.45 -6.47 -9.86
C VAL A 73 2.71 -5.47 -10.98
N TYR A 74 2.04 -5.64 -12.12
CA TYR A 74 2.36 -4.90 -13.35
C TYR A 74 1.79 -3.48 -13.35
N GLY A 75 0.64 -3.25 -12.73
CA GLY A 75 0.06 -1.92 -12.56
C GLY A 75 0.98 -1.02 -11.74
N CYS A 76 1.43 -1.50 -10.58
CA CYS A 76 2.37 -0.77 -9.73
C CYS A 76 3.77 -0.66 -10.36
N ARG A 77 4.20 -1.68 -11.09
CA ARG A 77 5.45 -1.63 -11.87
C ARG A 77 5.44 -0.50 -12.89
N HIS A 78 4.30 -0.24 -13.53
CA HIS A 78 4.14 0.87 -14.46
C HIS A 78 3.97 2.21 -13.75
N SER A 79 3.08 2.29 -12.76
CA SER A 79 2.64 3.56 -12.18
C SER A 79 3.65 4.18 -11.21
N LEU A 80 4.46 3.40 -10.52
CA LEU A 80 5.41 3.94 -9.54
C LEU A 80 6.45 4.87 -10.17
N PRO A 81 7.24 4.48 -11.19
CA PRO A 81 8.20 5.40 -11.80
C PRO A 81 7.51 6.60 -12.47
N ASP A 82 6.35 6.39 -13.10
CA ASP A 82 5.57 7.47 -13.69
C ASP A 82 5.14 8.50 -12.64
N GLY A 83 4.62 8.05 -11.50
CA GLY A 83 4.20 8.93 -10.40
C GLY A 83 5.37 9.74 -9.81
N ILE A 84 6.51 9.10 -9.55
CA ILE A 84 7.70 9.78 -9.01
C ILE A 84 8.20 10.82 -10.00
N MET A 85 8.35 10.48 -11.27
CA MET A 85 8.86 11.40 -12.30
C MET A 85 7.91 12.58 -12.53
N ARG A 86 6.61 12.36 -12.56
CA ARG A 86 5.61 13.46 -12.67
C ARG A 86 5.60 14.38 -11.46
N ALA A 87 5.77 13.82 -10.26
CA ALA A 87 5.71 14.61 -9.03
C ALA A 87 6.99 15.42 -8.75
N THR A 88 8.14 14.92 -9.17
CA THR A 88 9.44 15.42 -8.68
C THR A 88 10.41 15.83 -9.78
N ASP A 89 10.19 15.43 -11.01
CA ASP A 89 11.11 15.62 -12.15
C ASP A 89 12.53 15.09 -11.87
N VAL A 90 12.65 14.06 -11.04
CA VAL A 90 13.91 13.46 -10.59
C VAL A 90 14.35 12.35 -11.53
N MET A 91 15.62 12.34 -11.90
CA MET A 91 16.24 11.19 -12.56
C MET A 91 16.41 10.03 -11.58
N LEU A 92 15.83 8.86 -11.88
CA LEU A 92 15.87 7.67 -11.02
C LEU A 92 17.18 6.89 -11.15
N SER A 93 17.85 6.98 -12.29
CA SER A 93 19.12 6.27 -12.53
C SER A 93 20.18 6.63 -11.50
N GLY A 94 20.79 5.63 -10.91
CA GLY A 94 21.82 5.78 -9.87
C GLY A 94 21.29 6.13 -8.47
N LYS A 95 19.99 6.40 -8.31
CA LYS A 95 19.38 6.64 -7.00
C LYS A 95 19.32 5.34 -6.19
N LYS A 96 19.48 5.46 -4.88
CA LYS A 96 19.25 4.37 -3.92
C LYS A 96 17.80 4.41 -3.48
N VAL A 97 17.04 3.37 -3.84
CA VAL A 97 15.61 3.29 -3.62
C VAL A 97 15.30 2.17 -2.64
N VAL A 98 14.55 2.46 -1.60
CA VAL A 98 14.06 1.47 -0.63
C VAL A 98 12.61 1.13 -0.96
N ILE A 99 12.33 -0.12 -1.21
CA ILE A 99 10.98 -0.67 -1.32
C ILE A 99 10.65 -1.40 -0.02
N CYS A 100 9.67 -0.88 0.70
CA CYS A 100 9.23 -1.46 1.97
C CYS A 100 8.12 -2.47 1.70
N GLY A 101 8.46 -3.75 1.80
CA GLY A 101 7.62 -4.89 1.47
C GLY A 101 7.99 -5.54 0.13
N PHE A 102 7.87 -6.87 0.05
CA PHE A 102 8.15 -7.66 -1.16
C PHE A 102 7.01 -8.63 -1.50
N GLY A 103 5.77 -8.19 -1.26
CA GLY A 103 4.54 -8.78 -1.80
C GLY A 103 4.39 -8.46 -3.30
N ASP A 104 3.19 -8.64 -3.85
CA ASP A 104 2.95 -8.40 -5.28
C ASP A 104 3.27 -6.96 -5.69
N VAL A 105 2.84 -5.97 -4.92
CA VAL A 105 3.13 -4.55 -5.18
C VAL A 105 4.65 -4.27 -5.06
N GLY A 106 5.29 -4.77 -4.01
CA GLY A 106 6.72 -4.60 -3.80
C GLY A 106 7.57 -5.20 -4.91
N LYS A 107 7.22 -6.40 -5.39
CA LYS A 107 7.90 -7.07 -6.51
C LYS A 107 7.83 -6.24 -7.79
N GLY A 108 6.64 -5.77 -8.13
CA GLY A 108 6.46 -4.89 -9.30
C GLY A 108 7.24 -3.59 -9.17
N SER A 109 7.15 -2.95 -8.02
CA SER A 109 7.85 -1.70 -7.70
C SER A 109 9.37 -1.85 -7.77
N ALA A 110 9.93 -2.88 -7.12
CA ALA A 110 11.37 -3.15 -7.15
C ALA A 110 11.87 -3.41 -8.57
N ALA A 111 11.12 -4.20 -9.35
CA ALA A 111 11.48 -4.50 -10.74
C ALA A 111 11.52 -3.24 -11.61
N SER A 112 10.56 -2.31 -11.45
CA SER A 112 10.54 -1.06 -12.23
C SER A 112 11.67 -0.13 -11.84
N MET A 113 11.98 0.01 -10.55
CA MET A 113 13.11 0.84 -10.10
C MET A 113 14.45 0.29 -10.60
N LYS A 114 14.64 -1.03 -10.56
CA LYS A 114 15.83 -1.70 -11.12
C LYS A 114 15.95 -1.46 -12.63
N ALA A 115 14.83 -1.49 -13.36
CA ALA A 115 14.79 -1.20 -14.80
C ALA A 115 15.15 0.25 -15.13
N GLN A 116 14.94 1.19 -14.20
CA GLN A 116 15.41 2.58 -14.31
C GLN A 116 16.87 2.77 -13.87
N ALA A 117 17.62 1.69 -13.71
CA ALA A 117 19.01 1.70 -13.23
C ALA A 117 19.18 2.30 -11.82
N ALA A 118 18.17 2.23 -10.97
CA ALA A 118 18.30 2.52 -9.55
C ALA A 118 18.94 1.36 -8.80
N VAL A 119 19.59 1.66 -7.68
CA VAL A 119 20.09 0.66 -6.73
C VAL A 119 18.98 0.37 -5.72
N VAL A 120 18.39 -0.82 -5.80
CA VAL A 120 17.18 -1.16 -5.04
C VAL A 120 17.52 -1.94 -3.78
N TYR A 121 17.03 -1.44 -2.66
CA TYR A 121 16.98 -2.09 -1.36
C TYR A 121 15.55 -2.53 -1.06
N VAL A 122 15.40 -3.64 -0.36
CA VAL A 122 14.10 -4.16 0.08
C VAL A 122 14.11 -4.33 1.58
N THR A 123 13.07 -3.84 2.25
CA THR A 123 12.82 -4.18 3.65
C THR A 123 11.63 -5.14 3.72
N GLU A 124 11.77 -6.25 4.42
CA GLU A 124 10.73 -7.28 4.48
C GLU A 124 10.80 -8.06 5.81
N ILE A 125 9.65 -8.31 6.41
CA ILE A 125 9.56 -9.08 7.66
C ILE A 125 9.32 -10.57 7.43
N ASP A 126 8.71 -10.93 6.29
CA ASP A 126 8.52 -12.33 5.89
C ASP A 126 9.84 -12.89 5.35
N PRO A 127 10.43 -13.91 6.00
CA PRO A 127 11.72 -14.45 5.57
C PRO A 127 11.67 -15.10 4.19
N ILE A 128 10.52 -15.61 3.74
CA ILE A 128 10.38 -16.20 2.41
C ILE A 128 10.40 -15.10 1.35
N CYS A 129 9.64 -14.02 1.56
CA CYS A 129 9.66 -12.86 0.66
C CYS A 129 11.04 -12.18 0.63
N ALA A 130 11.70 -12.06 1.79
CA ALA A 130 13.06 -11.54 1.90
C ALA A 130 14.06 -12.40 1.10
N LEU A 131 13.99 -13.73 1.23
CA LEU A 131 14.82 -14.65 0.47
C LEU A 131 14.55 -14.54 -1.04
N GLN A 132 13.30 -14.41 -1.46
CA GLN A 132 12.95 -14.16 -2.87
C GLN A 132 13.60 -12.88 -3.38
N ALA A 133 13.56 -11.79 -2.60
CA ALA A 133 14.22 -10.53 -2.96
C ALA A 133 15.73 -10.72 -3.15
N CYS A 134 16.40 -11.47 -2.26
CA CYS A 134 17.81 -11.82 -2.41
C CYS A 134 18.10 -12.60 -3.69
N MET A 135 17.25 -13.61 -4.01
CA MET A 135 17.42 -14.43 -5.22
C MET A 135 17.20 -13.64 -6.51
N GLU A 136 16.40 -12.58 -6.47
CA GLU A 136 16.20 -11.65 -7.59
C GLU A 136 17.30 -10.58 -7.68
N GLY A 137 18.28 -10.62 -6.78
CA GLY A 137 19.47 -9.74 -6.78
C GLY A 137 19.19 -8.36 -6.20
N TYR A 138 18.24 -8.24 -5.27
CA TYR A 138 18.05 -7.05 -4.45
C TYR A 138 18.86 -7.13 -3.14
N GLN A 139 19.19 -5.98 -2.58
CA GLN A 139 19.81 -5.91 -1.25
C GLN A 139 18.69 -5.86 -0.21
N VAL A 140 18.60 -6.88 0.63
CA VAL A 140 17.69 -6.89 1.76
C VAL A 140 18.37 -6.25 2.97
N ALA A 141 17.72 -5.25 3.56
CA ALA A 141 18.26 -4.48 4.67
C ALA A 141 17.13 -4.02 5.60
N THR A 142 17.45 -3.54 6.78
CA THR A 142 16.49 -2.89 7.66
C THR A 142 16.26 -1.43 7.24
N MET A 143 15.17 -0.83 7.72
CA MET A 143 14.90 0.59 7.47
C MET A 143 16.01 1.45 8.08
N GLU A 144 16.43 1.12 9.29
CA GLU A 144 17.48 1.85 10.04
C GLU A 144 18.81 1.87 9.29
N GLU A 145 19.16 0.78 8.61
CA GLU A 145 20.35 0.72 7.77
C GLU A 145 20.22 1.60 6.53
N CYS A 146 19.02 1.68 5.92
CA CYS A 146 18.80 2.40 4.68
C CYS A 146 18.66 3.92 4.85
N VAL A 147 18.03 4.36 5.94
CA VAL A 147 17.65 5.76 6.19
C VAL A 147 18.78 6.77 6.00
N PRO A 148 20.03 6.54 6.44
CA PRO A 148 21.08 7.56 6.37
C PRO A 148 21.60 7.86 4.96
N TYR A 149 21.38 6.96 3.99
CA TYR A 149 22.05 7.09 2.69
C TYR A 149 21.16 6.83 1.46
N CYS A 150 19.91 6.39 1.63
CA CYS A 150 19.02 6.20 0.50
C CYS A 150 18.33 7.49 0.10
N ASP A 151 17.87 7.56 -1.15
CA ASP A 151 17.32 8.75 -1.79
C ASP A 151 15.79 8.72 -1.84
N VAL A 152 15.21 7.54 -2.05
CA VAL A 152 13.77 7.35 -2.26
C VAL A 152 13.29 6.19 -1.39
N PHE A 153 12.15 6.37 -0.73
CA PHE A 153 11.54 5.38 0.17
C PHE A 153 10.08 5.19 -0.23
N ILE A 154 9.71 3.97 -0.61
CA ILE A 154 8.36 3.63 -1.09
C ILE A 154 7.77 2.54 -0.22
N THR A 155 6.62 2.80 0.40
CA THR A 155 5.89 1.80 1.17
C THR A 155 4.92 1.04 0.29
N THR A 156 4.91 -0.29 0.41
CA THR A 156 4.09 -1.21 -0.39
C THR A 156 3.43 -2.30 0.46
N THR A 157 3.39 -2.12 1.78
CA THR A 157 2.93 -3.17 2.72
C THR A 157 1.44 -3.14 3.00
N GLY A 158 0.74 -2.05 2.67
CA GLY A 158 -0.64 -1.84 3.11
C GLY A 158 -0.80 -1.65 4.63
N ASN A 159 0.30 -1.45 5.36
CA ASN A 159 0.32 -1.24 6.80
C ASN A 159 0.71 0.21 7.15
N LYS A 160 0.39 0.62 8.38
CA LYS A 160 0.78 1.91 8.94
C LYS A 160 2.15 1.83 9.64
N ASP A 161 2.73 2.98 9.90
CA ASP A 161 3.94 3.16 10.71
C ASP A 161 5.19 2.45 10.15
N ILE A 162 5.23 2.19 8.85
CA ILE A 162 6.39 1.60 8.17
C ILE A 162 7.55 2.60 8.13
N ILE A 163 7.24 3.86 7.80
CA ILE A 163 8.18 4.98 7.90
C ILE A 163 7.68 5.90 9.01
N THR A 164 8.47 6.05 10.05
CA THR A 164 8.14 6.86 11.23
C THR A 164 8.79 8.24 11.17
N LEU A 165 8.37 9.14 12.07
CA LEU A 165 9.02 10.44 12.23
C LEU A 165 10.52 10.31 12.56
N ASP A 166 10.88 9.30 13.38
CA ASP A 166 12.28 9.03 13.71
C ASP A 166 13.09 8.66 12.47
N HIS A 167 12.53 7.81 11.58
CA HIS A 167 13.16 7.50 10.29
C HIS A 167 13.34 8.76 9.45
N MET A 168 12.26 9.56 9.28
CA MET A 168 12.31 10.78 8.45
C MET A 168 13.32 11.79 8.95
N SER A 169 13.49 11.91 10.28
CA SER A 169 14.44 12.85 10.88
C SER A 169 15.92 12.51 10.59
N LYS A 170 16.19 11.26 10.23
CA LYS A 170 17.53 10.74 9.92
C LYS A 170 17.80 10.60 8.43
N MET A 171 16.79 10.87 7.58
CA MET A 171 16.93 10.82 6.12
C MET A 171 17.84 11.95 5.61
N LYS A 172 18.41 11.71 4.44
CA LYS A 172 19.15 12.74 3.72
C LYS A 172 18.26 13.94 3.37
N ASN A 173 18.86 15.10 3.23
CA ASN A 173 18.18 16.24 2.63
C ASN A 173 17.65 15.89 1.23
N ASN A 174 16.44 16.32 0.90
CA ASN A 174 15.73 16.01 -0.35
C ASN A 174 15.39 14.51 -0.56
N ALA A 175 15.35 13.70 0.48
CA ALA A 175 14.83 12.35 0.37
C ALA A 175 13.35 12.38 -0.05
N ILE A 176 12.96 11.48 -0.94
CA ILE A 176 11.59 11.35 -1.43
C ILE A 176 10.93 10.21 -0.69
N VAL A 177 9.75 10.46 -0.13
CA VAL A 177 8.92 9.45 0.53
C VAL A 177 7.60 9.34 -0.20
N GLY A 178 7.22 8.11 -0.55
CA GLY A 178 5.99 7.80 -1.28
C GLY A 178 5.30 6.54 -0.73
N ASN A 179 3.99 6.45 -1.04
CA ASN A 179 3.15 5.31 -0.70
C ASN A 179 2.39 4.84 -1.93
#